data_7ae0e958c4ee2e5e99c52e352c597577
#
_entry.id   7ae0e958c4ee2e5e99c52e352c597577
#
_cell.length_a   1.000
_cell.length_b   1.000
_cell.length_c   1.000
_cell.angle_alpha   90.00
_cell.angle_beta   90.00
_cell.angle_gamma   90.00
#
_symmetry.space_group_name_H-M   'P 1'
#
loop_
_entity.id
_entity.type
_entity.pdbx_description
1 polymer ?
#
loop_
_entity_poly.entity_id
_entity_poly.type
_entity_poly.pdbx_seq_one_letter_code
_entity_poly.pdbx_strand_id
1 'polypeptide(L)'
;MYYAPIALFTYNRADKTQKAVESLLMNAEAKESDLFIFSDGAKNEKAIEGVEENRKYIHSISGFKTITIIEREKNWGLANSLIAGITDVINKYGRVIVVEDDLILSPYFLKFMNDGLEKYKDDDRVGTICGYTFPIKEKLPDTFFLYFMHPWGWATWKRSWDLLNTDTKYLLRKMRFKVKKFNMGGNCGSYGNLYCQKVGLVDSWYIRFYASLFLLKKINLFPGRSMIANSGCDGSGIHCGNDLMQMNYVNVMLEPICLCDIPIEESKCAYNAFKSFYDTNRPQSSRLLGVVGKVKSFLRRLFYIDCM
;
A
#
# COMPACT_ATOMS: atom_id res chain seq x y z
N MET A 1 -20.17 16.72 -5.52
CA MET A 1 -18.90 16.01 -5.83
C MET A 1 -19.21 14.52 -5.76
N TYR A 2 -18.80 13.72 -6.72
CA TYR A 2 -18.96 12.26 -6.63
C TYR A 2 -17.76 11.67 -5.87
N TYR A 3 -17.99 11.13 -4.68
CA TYR A 3 -16.91 10.52 -3.89
C TYR A 3 -16.51 9.16 -4.48
N ALA A 4 -15.22 8.85 -4.38
CA ALA A 4 -14.70 7.56 -4.83
C ALA A 4 -15.21 6.44 -3.93
N PRO A 5 -15.55 5.26 -4.48
CA PRO A 5 -15.88 4.10 -3.67
C PRO A 5 -14.68 3.66 -2.84
N ILE A 6 -14.98 3.10 -1.67
CA ILE A 6 -13.99 2.53 -0.75
C ILE A 6 -14.00 1.02 -0.92
N ALA A 7 -12.85 0.41 -1.19
CA ALA A 7 -12.63 -1.03 -1.16
C ALA A 7 -11.90 -1.41 0.12
N LEU A 8 -12.60 -2.02 1.07
CA LEU A 8 -12.07 -2.52 2.34
C LEU A 8 -11.83 -4.02 2.21
N PHE A 9 -10.60 -4.44 2.49
CA PHE A 9 -10.21 -5.86 2.47
C PHE A 9 -10.05 -6.38 3.88
N THR A 10 -10.78 -7.47 4.21
CA THR A 10 -10.81 -8.05 5.56
C THR A 10 -10.59 -9.57 5.51
N TYR A 11 -10.17 -10.14 6.65
CA TYR A 11 -9.98 -11.59 6.73
C TYR A 11 -10.57 -12.17 8.01
N ASN A 12 -9.81 -12.28 9.10
CA ASN A 12 -10.16 -13.01 10.32
C ASN A 12 -9.84 -12.25 11.61
N ARG A 13 -9.80 -10.91 11.55
CA ARG A 13 -9.44 -10.02 12.68
C ARG A 13 -10.57 -9.01 12.93
N ALA A 14 -11.67 -9.47 13.53
CA ALA A 14 -12.87 -8.66 13.76
C ALA A 14 -12.57 -7.36 14.55
N ASP A 15 -11.73 -7.44 15.57
CA ASP A 15 -11.32 -6.30 16.40
C ASP A 15 -10.57 -5.22 15.61
N LYS A 16 -9.72 -5.62 14.68
CA LYS A 16 -9.00 -4.70 13.80
C LYS A 16 -9.90 -4.12 12.73
N THR A 17 -10.71 -4.96 12.09
CA THR A 17 -11.73 -4.53 11.12
C THR A 17 -12.66 -3.49 11.76
N GLN A 18 -13.08 -3.70 13.01
CA GLN A 18 -13.91 -2.74 13.74
C GLN A 18 -13.21 -1.39 13.87
N LYS A 19 -11.98 -1.35 14.34
CA LYS A 19 -11.22 -0.09 14.49
C LYS A 19 -11.01 0.63 13.15
N ALA A 20 -10.72 -0.12 12.08
CA ALA A 20 -10.58 0.44 10.75
C ALA A 20 -11.89 1.09 10.27
N VAL A 21 -13.02 0.41 10.43
CA VAL A 21 -14.35 0.93 10.06
C VAL A 21 -14.75 2.12 10.93
N GLU A 22 -14.53 2.06 12.24
CA GLU A 22 -14.80 3.18 13.15
C GLU A 22 -14.01 4.42 12.74
N SER A 23 -12.72 4.25 12.38
CA SER A 23 -11.89 5.35 11.89
C SER A 23 -12.34 5.89 10.52
N LEU A 24 -12.86 5.05 9.63
CA LEU A 24 -13.49 5.48 8.38
C LEU A 24 -14.75 6.31 8.65
N LEU A 25 -15.60 5.88 9.58
CA LEU A 25 -16.84 6.57 9.95
C LEU A 25 -16.61 7.95 10.60
N MET A 26 -15.42 8.21 11.12
CA MET A 26 -15.04 9.55 11.59
C MET A 26 -14.86 10.56 10.45
N ASN A 27 -14.74 10.10 9.21
CA ASN A 27 -14.63 10.96 8.03
C ASN A 27 -16.03 11.43 7.59
N ALA A 28 -16.21 12.74 7.41
CA ALA A 28 -17.49 13.33 6.99
C ALA A 28 -17.99 12.78 5.63
N GLU A 29 -17.06 12.36 4.77
CA GLU A 29 -17.31 11.79 3.45
C GLU A 29 -17.85 10.35 3.49
N ALA A 30 -17.74 9.64 4.63
CA ALA A 30 -18.15 8.24 4.75
C ALA A 30 -19.62 8.03 4.37
N LYS A 31 -20.52 8.88 4.87
CA LYS A 31 -21.96 8.82 4.60
C LYS A 31 -22.35 9.05 3.13
N GLU A 32 -21.45 9.62 2.34
CA GLU A 32 -21.65 9.89 0.91
C GLU A 32 -20.84 8.90 0.03
N SER A 33 -20.09 7.97 0.63
CA SER A 33 -19.22 7.01 -0.06
C SER A 33 -19.86 5.64 -0.12
N ASP A 34 -19.74 4.99 -1.29
CA ASP A 34 -20.08 3.58 -1.46
C ASP A 34 -18.95 2.70 -0.87
N LEU A 35 -19.28 1.78 0.05
CA LEU A 35 -18.33 0.86 0.68
C LEU A 35 -18.49 -0.54 0.10
N PHE A 36 -17.39 -1.09 -0.42
CA PHE A 36 -17.25 -2.48 -0.84
C PHE A 36 -16.36 -3.20 0.15
N ILE A 37 -16.87 -4.26 0.79
CA ILE A 37 -16.14 -5.07 1.76
C ILE A 37 -15.85 -6.42 1.14
N PHE A 38 -14.57 -6.74 0.98
CA PHE A 38 -14.10 -8.04 0.48
C PHE A 38 -13.61 -8.87 1.65
N SER A 39 -14.39 -9.90 2.03
CA SER A 39 -14.05 -10.84 3.10
C SER A 39 -13.54 -12.14 2.49
N ASP A 40 -12.25 -12.45 2.69
CA ASP A 40 -11.66 -13.67 2.18
C ASP A 40 -12.14 -14.91 2.97
N GLY A 41 -12.13 -16.08 2.35
CA GLY A 41 -12.49 -17.34 2.98
C GLY A 41 -11.42 -17.86 3.93
N ALA A 42 -11.77 -18.76 4.85
CA ALA A 42 -10.83 -19.35 5.79
C ALA A 42 -9.74 -20.16 5.07
N LYS A 43 -8.47 -19.93 5.41
CA LYS A 43 -7.32 -20.63 4.84
C LYS A 43 -7.20 -22.08 5.34
N ASN A 44 -7.67 -22.32 6.56
CA ASN A 44 -7.64 -23.62 7.24
C ASN A 44 -8.67 -23.61 8.39
N GLU A 45 -8.89 -24.75 9.02
CA GLU A 45 -9.85 -24.91 10.11
C GLU A 45 -9.65 -23.94 11.27
N LYS A 46 -8.40 -23.61 11.62
CA LYS A 46 -8.08 -22.66 12.71
C LYS A 46 -8.52 -21.22 12.42
N ALA A 47 -8.73 -20.89 11.15
CA ALA A 47 -9.14 -19.54 10.75
C ALA A 47 -10.67 -19.40 10.62
N ILE A 48 -11.43 -20.49 10.69
CA ILE A 48 -12.89 -20.47 10.46
C ILE A 48 -13.58 -19.55 11.47
N GLU A 49 -13.34 -19.75 12.76
CA GLU A 49 -13.97 -18.97 13.85
C GLU A 49 -13.71 -17.47 13.66
N GLY A 50 -12.45 -17.07 13.42
CA GLY A 50 -12.11 -15.66 13.22
C GLY A 50 -12.74 -15.06 11.94
N VAL A 51 -12.86 -15.85 10.86
CA VAL A 51 -13.56 -15.40 9.65
C VAL A 51 -15.06 -15.22 9.92
N GLU A 52 -15.70 -16.14 10.62
CA GLU A 52 -17.12 -16.06 10.98
C GLU A 52 -17.40 -14.87 11.91
N GLU A 53 -16.55 -14.66 12.92
CA GLU A 53 -16.64 -13.49 13.81
C GLU A 53 -16.49 -12.19 13.02
N ASN A 54 -15.50 -12.10 12.13
CA ASN A 54 -15.30 -10.93 11.27
C ASN A 54 -16.51 -10.71 10.34
N ARG A 55 -17.07 -11.76 9.74
CA ARG A 55 -18.26 -11.68 8.90
C ARG A 55 -19.48 -11.23 9.67
N LYS A 56 -19.68 -11.74 10.90
CA LYS A 56 -20.75 -11.24 11.78
C LYS A 56 -20.62 -9.73 12.03
N TYR A 57 -19.41 -9.25 12.25
CA TYR A 57 -19.19 -7.81 12.44
C TYR A 57 -19.47 -7.02 11.16
N ILE A 58 -18.95 -7.41 10.01
CA ILE A 58 -19.13 -6.62 8.76
C ILE A 58 -20.59 -6.52 8.32
N HIS A 59 -21.43 -7.50 8.64
CA HIS A 59 -22.89 -7.42 8.42
C HIS A 59 -23.61 -6.44 9.36
N SER A 60 -23.01 -6.01 10.45
CA SER A 60 -23.57 -5.03 11.38
C SER A 60 -23.21 -3.57 11.02
N ILE A 61 -22.33 -3.37 10.03
CA ILE A 61 -21.83 -2.04 9.66
C ILE A 61 -22.95 -1.20 9.03
N SER A 62 -22.99 0.07 9.42
CA SER A 62 -23.87 1.09 8.85
C SER A 62 -23.16 2.44 8.79
N GLY A 63 -23.79 3.48 8.24
CA GLY A 63 -23.25 4.84 8.22
C GLY A 63 -22.53 5.22 6.91
N PHE A 64 -22.46 4.33 5.92
CA PHE A 64 -22.03 4.64 4.56
C PHE A 64 -23.24 4.82 3.64
N LYS A 65 -23.04 5.43 2.47
CA LYS A 65 -24.11 5.64 1.48
C LYS A 65 -24.71 4.31 1.02
N THR A 66 -23.86 3.37 0.63
CA THR A 66 -24.22 1.98 0.35
C THR A 66 -23.13 1.05 0.91
N ILE A 67 -23.50 -0.18 1.24
CA ILE A 67 -22.57 -1.21 1.68
C ILE A 67 -22.81 -2.46 0.83
N THR A 68 -21.75 -2.91 0.16
CA THR A 68 -21.76 -4.16 -0.62
C THR A 68 -20.72 -5.10 -0.02
N ILE A 69 -21.17 -6.24 0.48
CA ILE A 69 -20.30 -7.26 1.09
C ILE A 69 -20.09 -8.39 0.09
N ILE A 70 -18.83 -8.73 -0.16
CA ILE A 70 -18.40 -9.80 -1.04
C ILE A 70 -17.64 -10.84 -0.20
N GLU A 71 -18.30 -11.95 0.14
CA GLU A 71 -17.72 -13.05 0.87
C GLU A 71 -17.18 -14.10 -0.11
N ARG A 72 -15.91 -14.47 0.06
CA ARG A 72 -15.30 -15.55 -0.72
C ARG A 72 -15.56 -16.89 -0.02
N GLU A 73 -16.02 -17.89 -0.75
CA GLU A 73 -16.21 -19.25 -0.22
C GLU A 73 -14.87 -19.90 0.17
N LYS A 74 -13.81 -19.60 -0.60
CA LYS A 74 -12.46 -20.14 -0.42
C LYS A 74 -11.47 -19.01 -0.18
N ASN A 75 -10.36 -19.32 0.48
CA ASN A 75 -9.26 -18.38 0.63
C ASN A 75 -8.55 -18.17 -0.70
N TRP A 76 -8.59 -16.92 -1.18
CA TRP A 76 -7.89 -16.49 -2.39
C TRP A 76 -6.47 -15.98 -2.09
N GLY A 77 -6.20 -15.67 -0.83
CA GLY A 77 -5.01 -14.98 -0.39
C GLY A 77 -5.06 -13.48 -0.70
N LEU A 78 -4.31 -12.72 0.08
CA LEU A 78 -4.35 -11.26 0.07
C LEU A 78 -4.17 -10.67 -1.34
N ALA A 79 -3.13 -11.11 -2.07
CA ALA A 79 -2.81 -10.52 -3.37
C ALA A 79 -3.89 -10.73 -4.43
N ASN A 80 -4.45 -11.94 -4.53
CA ASN A 80 -5.50 -12.22 -5.50
C ASN A 80 -6.81 -11.54 -5.12
N SER A 81 -7.15 -11.53 -3.82
CA SER A 81 -8.35 -10.86 -3.31
C SER A 81 -8.31 -9.36 -3.62
N LEU A 82 -7.15 -8.69 -3.35
CA LEU A 82 -6.96 -7.27 -3.64
C LEU A 82 -7.01 -6.99 -5.15
N ILE A 83 -6.28 -7.75 -5.96
CA ILE A 83 -6.26 -7.53 -7.41
C ILE A 83 -7.66 -7.65 -7.99
N ALA A 84 -8.41 -8.71 -7.64
CA ALA A 84 -9.77 -8.91 -8.16
C ALA A 84 -10.73 -7.81 -7.65
N GLY A 85 -10.76 -7.57 -6.33
CA GLY A 85 -11.68 -6.60 -5.74
C GLY A 85 -11.44 -5.17 -6.23
N ILE A 86 -10.19 -4.74 -6.33
CA ILE A 86 -9.85 -3.43 -6.90
C ILE A 86 -10.29 -3.37 -8.36
N THR A 87 -10.02 -4.42 -9.14
CA THR A 87 -10.37 -4.49 -10.57
C THR A 87 -11.88 -4.39 -10.77
N ASP A 88 -12.67 -5.09 -9.96
CA ASP A 88 -14.14 -5.06 -10.02
C ASP A 88 -14.68 -3.65 -9.74
N VAL A 89 -14.22 -3.03 -8.65
CA VAL A 89 -14.67 -1.67 -8.26
C VAL A 89 -14.21 -0.64 -9.28
N ILE A 90 -12.95 -0.66 -9.68
CA ILE A 90 -12.38 0.38 -10.53
C ILE A 90 -12.91 0.33 -11.97
N ASN A 91 -13.26 -0.86 -12.47
CA ASN A 91 -13.92 -0.99 -13.77
C ASN A 91 -15.33 -0.37 -13.78
N LYS A 92 -16.02 -0.40 -12.65
CA LYS A 92 -17.37 0.17 -12.51
C LYS A 92 -17.34 1.69 -12.27
N TYR A 93 -16.38 2.16 -11.47
CA TYR A 93 -16.38 3.54 -10.95
C TYR A 93 -15.26 4.42 -11.52
N GLY A 94 -14.28 3.84 -12.23
CA GLY A 94 -13.15 4.57 -12.81
C GLY A 94 -12.06 4.98 -11.82
N ARG A 95 -12.34 4.91 -10.50
CA ARG A 95 -11.43 5.27 -9.40
C ARG A 95 -11.80 4.49 -8.14
N VAL A 96 -10.88 4.38 -7.18
CA VAL A 96 -11.09 3.64 -5.94
C VAL A 96 -10.17 4.15 -4.82
N ILE A 97 -10.66 4.11 -3.58
CA ILE A 97 -9.86 4.23 -2.36
C ILE A 97 -9.73 2.84 -1.76
N VAL A 98 -8.51 2.41 -1.44
CA VAL A 98 -8.19 1.05 -0.95
C VAL A 98 -7.75 1.11 0.50
N VAL A 99 -8.37 0.30 1.34
CA VAL A 99 -8.12 0.20 2.79
C VAL A 99 -8.02 -1.28 3.18
N GLU A 100 -7.12 -1.60 4.11
CA GLU A 100 -6.98 -2.93 4.72
C GLU A 100 -7.48 -2.89 6.18
N ASP A 101 -7.83 -4.06 6.73
CA ASP A 101 -8.52 -4.20 8.03
C ASP A 101 -7.70 -3.76 9.26
N ASP A 102 -6.40 -3.55 9.12
CA ASP A 102 -5.50 -3.14 10.19
C ASP A 102 -5.07 -1.67 10.15
N LEU A 103 -5.72 -0.86 9.32
CA LEU A 103 -5.40 0.56 9.17
C LEU A 103 -6.32 1.44 10.02
N ILE A 104 -5.72 2.31 10.83
CA ILE A 104 -6.41 3.36 11.56
C ILE A 104 -6.21 4.68 10.79
N LEU A 105 -7.30 5.32 10.44
CA LEU A 105 -7.33 6.42 9.50
C LEU A 105 -7.57 7.77 10.20
N SER A 106 -6.98 8.82 9.65
CA SER A 106 -7.29 10.21 10.00
C SER A 106 -8.77 10.52 9.70
N PRO A 107 -9.44 11.36 10.49
CA PRO A 107 -10.77 11.85 10.17
C PRO A 107 -10.83 12.72 8.89
N TYR A 108 -9.69 13.01 8.28
CA TYR A 108 -9.56 13.74 7.01
C TYR A 108 -8.97 12.89 5.88
N PHE A 109 -8.85 11.58 6.09
CA PHE A 109 -8.28 10.67 5.10
C PHE A 109 -9.12 10.61 3.81
N LEU A 110 -10.43 10.42 3.92
CA LEU A 110 -11.31 10.35 2.75
C LEU A 110 -11.35 11.67 1.99
N LYS A 111 -11.32 12.80 2.71
CA LYS A 111 -11.21 14.13 2.09
C LYS A 111 -9.94 14.22 1.24
N PHE A 112 -8.79 13.92 1.82
CA PHE A 112 -7.49 13.99 1.13
C PHE A 112 -7.45 13.08 -0.10
N MET A 113 -7.95 11.84 0.01
CA MET A 113 -8.02 10.91 -1.11
C MET A 113 -8.89 11.44 -2.25
N ASN A 114 -10.08 11.93 -1.94
CA ASN A 114 -11.01 12.46 -2.94
C ASN A 114 -10.51 13.76 -3.58
N ASP A 115 -9.96 14.67 -2.79
CA ASP A 115 -9.35 15.91 -3.30
C ASP A 115 -8.20 15.60 -4.26
N GLY A 116 -7.33 14.65 -3.89
CA GLY A 116 -6.22 14.19 -4.73
C GLY A 116 -6.69 13.52 -6.01
N LEU A 117 -7.68 12.62 -5.91
CA LEU A 117 -8.29 11.97 -7.06
C LEU A 117 -8.94 12.98 -8.02
N GLU A 118 -9.58 14.02 -7.51
CA GLU A 118 -10.21 15.04 -8.36
C GLU A 118 -9.17 15.97 -8.97
N LYS A 119 -8.21 16.46 -8.18
CA LYS A 119 -7.18 17.41 -8.64
C LYS A 119 -6.31 16.85 -9.76
N TYR A 120 -5.94 15.57 -9.70
CA TYR A 120 -5.02 14.95 -10.66
C TYR A 120 -5.71 13.96 -11.63
N LYS A 121 -7.04 14.03 -11.78
CA LYS A 121 -7.79 13.09 -12.62
C LYS A 121 -7.33 13.08 -14.08
N ASP A 122 -6.95 14.23 -14.61
CA ASP A 122 -6.56 14.41 -16.01
C ASP A 122 -5.03 14.42 -16.22
N ASP A 123 -4.24 14.23 -15.14
CA ASP A 123 -2.78 14.17 -15.23
C ASP A 123 -2.29 12.72 -15.15
N ASP A 124 -1.92 12.17 -16.28
CA ASP A 124 -1.51 10.78 -16.43
C ASP A 124 -0.12 10.48 -15.81
N ARG A 125 0.66 11.52 -15.44
CA ARG A 125 1.92 11.36 -14.72
C ARG A 125 1.70 10.84 -13.30
N VAL A 126 0.54 11.20 -12.67
CA VAL A 126 0.22 10.79 -11.29
C VAL A 126 -0.38 9.39 -11.30
N GLY A 127 0.28 8.47 -10.58
CA GLY A 127 -0.11 7.06 -10.49
C GLY A 127 -1.08 6.77 -9.35
N THR A 128 -0.77 7.26 -8.14
CA THR A 128 -1.58 7.01 -6.93
C THR A 128 -1.56 8.21 -5.99
N ILE A 129 -2.53 8.24 -5.08
CA ILE A 129 -2.54 9.08 -3.88
C ILE A 129 -2.26 8.16 -2.70
N CYS A 130 -1.15 8.36 -1.98
CA CYS A 130 -0.75 7.57 -0.81
C CYS A 130 -1.22 8.28 0.48
N GLY A 131 -1.69 7.52 1.47
CA GLY A 131 -2.12 8.08 2.76
C GLY A 131 -1.07 8.01 3.86
N TYR A 132 -0.07 7.15 3.70
CA TYR A 132 0.95 6.91 4.70
C TYR A 132 2.26 7.65 4.40
N THR A 133 2.83 8.24 5.44
CA THR A 133 4.19 8.79 5.44
C THR A 133 4.94 8.26 6.66
N PHE A 134 6.20 7.89 6.48
CA PHE A 134 7.06 7.42 7.58
C PHE A 134 7.18 8.46 8.71
N PRO A 135 7.46 8.03 9.96
CA PRO A 135 7.69 8.95 11.08
C PRO A 135 9.05 9.66 10.93
N ILE A 136 9.11 10.54 9.96
CA ILE A 136 10.29 11.34 9.61
C ILE A 136 10.35 12.55 10.55
N LYS A 137 11.54 12.82 11.10
CA LYS A 137 11.74 13.93 12.05
C LYS A 137 11.85 15.28 11.35
N GLU A 138 12.35 15.28 10.12
CA GLU A 138 12.49 16.46 9.28
C GLU A 138 11.13 17.00 8.86
N LYS A 139 10.98 18.31 8.83
CA LYS A 139 9.76 18.95 8.33
C LYS A 139 9.66 18.73 6.83
N LEU A 140 8.63 17.99 6.40
CA LEU A 140 8.28 17.81 5.00
C LEU A 140 7.29 18.90 4.54
N PRO A 141 7.17 19.17 3.21
CA PRO A 141 6.06 19.94 2.67
C PRO A 141 4.72 19.28 3.02
N ASP A 142 3.63 20.05 3.04
CA ASP A 142 2.29 19.52 3.36
C ASP A 142 1.89 18.39 2.40
N THR A 143 2.30 18.50 1.13
CA THR A 143 2.20 17.43 0.15
C THR A 143 3.43 17.41 -0.75
N PHE A 144 3.77 16.24 -1.28
CA PHE A 144 4.90 16.08 -2.19
C PHE A 144 4.73 14.85 -3.08
N PHE A 145 5.52 14.78 -4.13
CA PHE A 145 5.55 13.62 -5.03
C PHE A 145 6.83 12.81 -4.90
N LEU A 146 6.70 11.47 -4.97
CA LEU A 146 7.81 10.52 -5.13
C LEU A 146 7.48 9.49 -6.20
N TYR A 147 8.51 8.92 -6.84
CA TYR A 147 8.34 7.70 -7.64
C TYR A 147 8.06 6.47 -6.78
N PHE A 148 8.39 6.53 -5.50
CA PHE A 148 8.02 5.52 -4.50
C PHE A 148 6.50 5.50 -4.32
N MET A 149 5.95 4.32 -4.01
CA MET A 149 4.56 4.12 -3.62
C MET A 149 4.52 3.44 -2.26
N HIS A 150 3.50 3.72 -1.44
CA HIS A 150 3.24 2.99 -0.19
C HIS A 150 1.84 2.36 -0.22
N PRO A 151 1.67 1.08 0.22
CA PRO A 151 0.40 0.37 0.07
C PRO A 151 -0.63 0.64 1.17
N TRP A 152 -0.24 1.27 2.28
CA TRP A 152 -1.17 1.49 3.40
C TRP A 152 -2.10 2.66 3.10
N GLY A 153 -3.38 2.35 2.84
CA GLY A 153 -4.43 3.32 2.53
C GLY A 153 -4.02 4.24 1.38
N TRP A 154 -4.56 3.99 0.22
CA TRP A 154 -4.19 4.69 -1.00
C TRP A 154 -5.38 4.78 -1.95
N ALA A 155 -5.26 5.63 -2.96
CA ALA A 155 -6.28 5.75 -3.99
C ALA A 155 -5.65 5.81 -5.38
N THR A 156 -6.44 5.41 -6.40
CA THR A 156 -5.98 5.42 -7.79
C THR A 156 -7.14 5.47 -8.77
N TRP A 157 -6.80 5.62 -10.04
CA TRP A 157 -7.70 5.62 -11.19
C TRP A 157 -7.52 4.35 -12.03
N LYS A 158 -8.55 4.02 -12.83
CA LYS A 158 -8.50 2.90 -13.78
C LYS A 158 -7.29 3.01 -14.72
N ARG A 159 -6.99 4.20 -15.25
CA ARG A 159 -5.83 4.46 -16.12
C ARG A 159 -4.48 4.04 -15.51
N SER A 160 -4.37 4.13 -14.19
CA SER A 160 -3.15 3.73 -13.47
C SER A 160 -3.19 2.26 -13.09
N TRP A 161 -4.35 1.75 -12.66
CA TRP A 161 -4.52 0.35 -12.30
C TRP A 161 -4.30 -0.59 -13.49
N ASP A 162 -4.76 -0.20 -14.68
CA ASP A 162 -4.56 -0.95 -15.92
C ASP A 162 -3.07 -1.11 -16.31
N LEU A 163 -2.18 -0.35 -15.68
CA LEU A 163 -0.72 -0.49 -15.86
C LEU A 163 -0.11 -1.63 -15.02
N LEU A 164 -0.88 -2.28 -14.14
CA LEU A 164 -0.42 -3.40 -13.34
C LEU A 164 0.09 -4.54 -14.22
N ASN A 165 1.37 -4.81 -14.14
CA ASN A 165 1.98 -5.96 -14.81
C ASN A 165 2.29 -7.04 -13.78
N THR A 166 1.72 -8.23 -13.97
CA THR A 166 1.93 -9.38 -13.08
C THR A 166 3.11 -10.27 -13.50
N ASP A 167 3.68 -10.07 -14.69
CA ASP A 167 4.88 -10.79 -15.14
C ASP A 167 6.13 -10.30 -14.39
N THR A 168 6.42 -10.95 -13.27
CA THR A 168 7.55 -10.61 -12.41
C THR A 168 8.90 -10.81 -13.11
N LYS A 169 9.01 -11.73 -14.06
CA LYS A 169 10.23 -11.94 -14.85
C LYS A 169 10.51 -10.73 -15.73
N TYR A 170 9.47 -10.24 -16.40
CA TYR A 170 9.54 -9.02 -17.21
C TYR A 170 9.95 -7.82 -16.34
N LEU A 171 9.28 -7.61 -15.19
CA LEU A 171 9.54 -6.50 -14.28
C LEU A 171 11.01 -6.51 -13.81
N LEU A 172 11.53 -7.65 -13.36
CA LEU A 172 12.93 -7.79 -12.92
C LEU A 172 13.92 -7.48 -14.03
N ARG A 173 13.67 -8.00 -15.25
CA ARG A 173 14.53 -7.74 -16.41
C ARG A 173 14.61 -6.24 -16.73
N LYS A 174 13.48 -5.55 -16.73
CA LYS A 174 13.40 -4.09 -16.99
C LYS A 174 13.99 -3.25 -15.86
N MET A 175 13.97 -3.77 -14.63
CA MET A 175 14.45 -3.08 -13.43
C MET A 175 15.95 -3.15 -13.21
N ARG A 176 16.68 -4.10 -13.83
CA ARG A 176 18.06 -4.46 -13.47
C ARG A 176 19.05 -3.29 -13.41
N PHE A 177 18.89 -2.26 -14.23
CA PHE A 177 19.74 -1.06 -14.23
C PHE A 177 19.17 0.12 -13.43
N LYS A 178 17.99 -0.04 -12.81
CA LYS A 178 17.28 0.97 -12.06
C LYS A 178 17.18 0.65 -10.57
N VAL A 179 17.79 -0.46 -10.13
CA VAL A 179 17.67 -1.03 -8.78
C VAL A 179 17.96 0.00 -7.70
N LYS A 180 19.01 0.80 -7.83
CA LYS A 180 19.38 1.81 -6.83
C LYS A 180 18.25 2.83 -6.63
N LYS A 181 17.66 3.36 -7.71
CA LYS A 181 16.57 4.34 -7.62
C LYS A 181 15.28 3.68 -7.14
N PHE A 182 14.96 2.49 -7.64
CA PHE A 182 13.80 1.70 -7.21
C PHE A 182 13.85 1.36 -5.71
N ASN A 183 15.05 1.16 -5.16
CA ASN A 183 15.29 0.91 -3.74
C ASN A 183 15.56 2.20 -2.94
N MET A 184 15.04 3.36 -3.33
CA MET A 184 15.21 4.63 -2.58
C MET A 184 16.69 4.88 -2.20
N GLY A 185 17.59 4.79 -3.16
CA GLY A 185 19.02 4.95 -2.93
C GLY A 185 19.76 3.65 -2.57
N GLY A 186 19.02 2.53 -2.43
CA GLY A 186 19.59 1.19 -2.24
C GLY A 186 19.14 0.45 -0.97
N ASN A 187 18.32 1.05 -0.10
CA ASN A 187 18.08 0.51 1.25
C ASN A 187 16.65 0.01 1.54
N CYS A 188 15.63 0.36 0.74
CA CYS A 188 14.26 -0.08 1.03
C CYS A 188 13.91 -1.53 0.65
N GLY A 189 14.81 -2.24 -0.03
CA GLY A 189 14.65 -3.66 -0.31
C GLY A 189 13.60 -4.04 -1.37
N SER A 190 13.00 -3.07 -2.07
CA SER A 190 11.92 -3.33 -3.04
C SER A 190 12.31 -4.30 -4.17
N TYR A 191 13.53 -4.22 -4.66
CA TYR A 191 14.02 -5.16 -5.68
C TYR A 191 14.13 -6.59 -5.14
N GLY A 192 14.56 -6.74 -3.88
CA GLY A 192 14.58 -8.02 -3.17
C GLY A 192 13.18 -8.63 -3.04
N ASN A 193 12.18 -7.82 -2.67
CA ASN A 193 10.78 -8.26 -2.61
C ASN A 193 10.27 -8.70 -3.98
N LEU A 194 10.60 -7.96 -5.04
CA LEU A 194 10.23 -8.36 -6.40
C LEU A 194 10.90 -9.68 -6.81
N TYR A 195 12.13 -9.94 -6.34
CA TYR A 195 12.80 -11.23 -6.54
C TYR A 195 12.14 -12.35 -5.72
N CYS A 196 11.78 -12.10 -4.45
CA CYS A 196 11.05 -13.05 -3.62
C CYS A 196 9.69 -13.43 -4.24
N GLN A 197 8.98 -12.45 -4.84
CA GLN A 197 7.77 -12.70 -5.63
C GLN A 197 8.02 -13.66 -6.80
N LYS A 198 9.13 -13.49 -7.54
CA LYS A 198 9.48 -14.36 -8.67
C LYS A 198 9.69 -15.82 -8.25
N VAL A 199 10.30 -16.03 -7.08
CA VAL A 199 10.65 -17.38 -6.58
C VAL A 199 9.56 -17.98 -5.67
N GLY A 200 8.42 -17.33 -5.54
CA GLY A 200 7.26 -17.83 -4.77
C GLY A 200 7.41 -17.76 -3.25
N LEU A 201 8.38 -16.98 -2.74
CA LEU A 201 8.55 -16.77 -1.29
C LEU A 201 7.57 -15.75 -0.70
N VAL A 202 7.03 -14.86 -1.53
CA VAL A 202 5.98 -13.90 -1.18
C VAL A 202 4.96 -13.83 -2.31
N ASP A 203 3.72 -13.51 -1.98
CA ASP A 203 2.70 -13.12 -2.96
C ASP A 203 2.24 -11.70 -2.64
N SER A 204 2.79 -10.72 -3.34
CA SER A 204 2.58 -9.30 -3.11
C SER A 204 2.03 -8.61 -4.35
N TRP A 205 0.77 -8.17 -4.29
CA TRP A 205 0.18 -7.30 -5.30
C TRP A 205 0.95 -5.98 -5.41
N TYR A 206 1.33 -5.43 -4.24
CA TYR A 206 1.96 -4.13 -4.09
C TYR A 206 3.27 -4.01 -4.85
N ILE A 207 4.21 -4.95 -4.66
CA ILE A 207 5.53 -4.82 -5.30
C ILE A 207 5.45 -4.90 -6.83
N ARG A 208 4.47 -5.64 -7.36
CA ARG A 208 4.18 -5.72 -8.80
C ARG A 208 3.63 -4.39 -9.32
N PHE A 209 2.66 -3.80 -8.60
CA PHE A 209 2.07 -2.52 -8.99
C PHE A 209 3.09 -1.36 -8.86
N TYR A 210 3.80 -1.27 -7.75
CA TYR A 210 4.88 -0.28 -7.57
C TYR A 210 5.94 -0.40 -8.68
N ALA A 211 6.42 -1.61 -9.00
CA ALA A 211 7.39 -1.81 -10.07
C ALA A 211 6.85 -1.37 -11.44
N SER A 212 5.57 -1.62 -11.72
CA SER A 212 4.92 -1.21 -12.96
C SER A 212 4.86 0.31 -13.09
N LEU A 213 4.37 1.00 -12.05
CA LEU A 213 4.31 2.46 -12.01
C LEU A 213 5.71 3.09 -12.15
N PHE A 214 6.69 2.57 -11.40
CA PHE A 214 8.07 3.06 -11.42
C PHE A 214 8.71 2.95 -12.80
N LEU A 215 8.55 1.81 -13.48
CA LEU A 215 9.09 1.59 -14.84
C LEU A 215 8.48 2.54 -15.86
N LEU A 216 7.21 2.90 -15.69
CA LEU A 216 6.47 3.83 -16.54
C LEU A 216 6.59 5.28 -16.08
N LYS A 217 7.48 5.56 -15.11
CA LYS A 217 7.75 6.90 -14.56
C LYS A 217 6.50 7.59 -14.01
N LYS A 218 5.52 6.83 -13.49
CA LYS A 218 4.39 7.39 -12.76
C LYS A 218 4.86 7.83 -11.38
N ILE A 219 4.38 8.99 -10.95
CA ILE A 219 4.75 9.60 -9.67
C ILE A 219 3.54 9.53 -8.73
N ASN A 220 3.77 9.49 -7.43
CA ASN A 220 2.72 9.26 -6.43
C ASN A 220 2.69 10.41 -5.44
N LEU A 221 1.48 10.91 -5.12
CA LEU A 221 1.27 11.98 -4.15
C LEU A 221 1.33 11.41 -2.73
N PHE A 222 1.98 12.13 -1.84
CA PHE A 222 2.07 11.82 -0.41
C PHE A 222 1.64 13.00 0.45
N PRO A 223 1.03 12.78 1.62
CA PRO A 223 0.87 13.78 2.66
C PRO A 223 2.19 14.02 3.38
N GLY A 224 2.44 15.23 3.85
CA GLY A 224 3.66 15.58 4.62
C GLY A 224 3.74 14.91 5.98
N ARG A 225 2.59 14.56 6.55
CA ARG A 225 2.44 13.75 7.77
C ARG A 225 1.44 12.63 7.49
N SER A 226 1.67 11.47 8.11
CA SER A 226 0.82 10.31 7.86
C SER A 226 -0.64 10.54 8.26
N MET A 227 -1.55 10.14 7.38
CA MET A 227 -2.97 10.05 7.66
C MET A 227 -3.39 8.66 8.13
N ILE A 228 -2.41 7.76 8.33
CA ILE A 228 -2.63 6.35 8.63
C ILE A 228 -1.66 5.89 9.70
N ALA A 229 -2.17 5.11 10.65
CA ALA A 229 -1.40 4.23 11.51
C ALA A 229 -1.79 2.77 11.19
N ASN A 230 -0.82 1.85 11.27
CA ASN A 230 -1.08 0.43 11.06
C ASN A 230 -1.07 -0.31 12.40
N SER A 231 -2.18 -0.93 12.77
CA SER A 231 -2.33 -1.71 14.00
C SER A 231 -1.93 -3.18 13.83
N GLY A 232 -1.60 -3.63 12.61
CA GLY A 232 -1.27 -5.03 12.28
C GLY A 232 0.19 -5.41 12.51
N CYS A 233 1.06 -4.48 12.91
CA CYS A 233 2.47 -4.77 13.17
C CYS A 233 2.74 -5.26 14.62
N ASP A 234 1.75 -5.88 15.24
CA ASP A 234 1.83 -6.54 16.54
C ASP A 234 2.22 -8.02 16.46
N GLY A 235 2.65 -8.48 15.29
CA GLY A 235 2.98 -9.88 15.00
C GLY A 235 1.81 -10.71 14.48
N SER A 236 0.60 -10.17 14.41
CA SER A 236 -0.57 -10.87 13.85
C SER A 236 -0.68 -10.77 12.32
N GLY A 237 0.06 -9.86 11.70
CA GLY A 237 0.05 -9.61 10.25
C GLY A 237 0.96 -10.56 9.48
N ILE A 238 0.60 -10.90 8.24
CA ILE A 238 1.37 -11.82 7.38
C ILE A 238 2.71 -11.21 6.94
N HIS A 239 2.79 -9.88 6.83
CA HIS A 239 3.94 -9.16 6.29
C HIS A 239 4.63 -8.20 7.29
N CYS A 240 4.05 -8.01 8.47
CA CYS A 240 4.58 -7.14 9.52
C CYS A 240 5.23 -8.00 10.62
N GLY A 241 6.56 -8.12 10.61
CA GLY A 241 7.32 -8.66 11.74
C GLY A 241 7.56 -7.61 12.82
N ASN A 242 7.99 -8.04 14.02
CA ASN A 242 8.33 -7.16 15.15
C ASN A 242 9.40 -6.09 14.81
N ASP A 243 10.18 -6.28 13.75
CA ASP A 243 11.21 -5.35 13.29
C ASP A 243 10.64 -4.05 12.66
N LEU A 244 9.33 -4.02 12.37
CA LEU A 244 8.64 -2.85 11.83
C LEU A 244 7.95 -1.98 12.90
N MET A 245 8.12 -2.29 14.19
CA MET A 245 7.52 -1.52 15.29
C MET A 245 7.77 0.00 15.20
N GLN A 246 8.91 0.42 14.67
CA GLN A 246 9.22 1.86 14.52
C GLN A 246 8.34 2.55 13.44
N MET A 247 7.76 1.78 12.50
CA MET A 247 6.84 2.30 11.50
C MET A 247 5.43 2.56 12.07
N ASN A 248 5.09 1.95 13.22
CA ASN A 248 3.75 2.02 13.82
C ASN A 248 3.52 3.21 14.74
N TYR A 249 4.58 3.83 15.26
CA TYR A 249 4.46 5.02 16.11
C TYR A 249 4.21 6.29 15.29
N VAL A 250 3.22 6.22 14.40
CA VAL A 250 2.78 7.39 13.65
C VAL A 250 1.54 7.95 14.34
N ASN A 251 1.64 9.15 14.87
CA ASN A 251 0.44 9.90 15.24
C ASN A 251 -0.31 10.26 13.96
N VAL A 252 -1.50 9.73 13.83
CA VAL A 252 -2.38 10.04 12.72
C VAL A 252 -2.69 11.54 12.72
N MET A 253 -2.60 12.17 11.56
CA MET A 253 -2.91 13.59 11.41
C MET A 253 -4.38 13.89 11.75
N LEU A 254 -4.60 14.87 12.63
CA LEU A 254 -5.93 15.28 13.08
C LEU A 254 -6.38 16.62 12.46
N GLU A 255 -5.67 17.12 11.46
CA GLU A 255 -5.97 18.36 10.75
C GLU A 255 -6.09 18.08 9.25
N PRO A 256 -6.95 18.82 8.52
CA PRO A 256 -7.05 18.67 7.08
C PRO A 256 -5.77 19.11 6.38
N ILE A 257 -5.40 18.40 5.31
CA ILE A 257 -4.33 18.81 4.40
C ILE A 257 -4.94 19.52 3.21
N CYS A 258 -4.52 20.76 2.95
CA CYS A 258 -4.88 21.47 1.75
C CYS A 258 -3.96 21.07 0.60
N LEU A 259 -4.54 20.65 -0.53
CA LEU A 259 -3.79 20.34 -1.73
C LEU A 259 -3.46 21.63 -2.49
N CYS A 260 -2.31 22.22 -2.17
CA CYS A 260 -1.78 23.35 -2.93
C CYS A 260 -1.30 22.92 -4.33
N ASP A 261 -1.12 23.89 -5.23
CA ASP A 261 -0.47 23.64 -6.52
C ASP A 261 1.03 23.47 -6.29
N ILE A 262 1.52 22.28 -6.59
CA ILE A 262 2.92 21.92 -6.49
C ILE A 262 3.40 21.31 -7.82
N PRO A 263 4.68 21.50 -8.19
CA PRO A 263 5.23 20.83 -9.37
C PRO A 263 5.09 19.30 -9.29
N ILE A 264 4.63 18.69 -10.39
CA ILE A 264 4.50 17.22 -10.47
C ILE A 264 5.86 16.64 -10.84
N GLU A 265 6.75 16.66 -9.86
CA GLU A 265 8.13 16.15 -9.94
C GLU A 265 8.57 15.56 -8.60
N GLU A 266 9.61 14.73 -8.62
CA GLU A 266 10.11 14.08 -7.40
C GLU A 266 10.69 15.10 -6.43
N SER A 267 10.11 15.22 -5.25
CA SER A 267 10.59 16.10 -4.19
C SER A 267 11.94 15.63 -3.65
N LYS A 268 13.00 16.41 -3.88
CA LYS A 268 14.35 16.07 -3.41
C LYS A 268 14.44 16.01 -1.89
N CYS A 269 13.77 16.91 -1.16
CA CYS A 269 13.80 16.91 0.31
C CYS A 269 13.09 15.67 0.85
N ALA A 270 11.89 15.32 0.35
CA ALA A 270 11.16 14.13 0.76
C ALA A 270 11.90 12.85 0.37
N TYR A 271 12.47 12.77 -0.84
CA TYR A 271 13.30 11.64 -1.24
C TYR A 271 14.47 11.40 -0.28
N ASN A 272 15.21 12.47 0.08
CA ASN A 272 16.33 12.36 1.00
C ASN A 272 15.89 11.95 2.41
N ALA A 273 14.78 12.48 2.90
CA ALA A 273 14.22 12.12 4.19
C ALA A 273 13.78 10.65 4.26
N PHE A 274 13.07 10.16 3.24
CA PHE A 274 12.69 8.74 3.11
C PHE A 274 13.92 7.84 3.02
N LYS A 275 14.91 8.24 2.22
CA LYS A 275 16.18 7.51 2.13
C LYS A 275 16.89 7.44 3.48
N SER A 276 16.99 8.56 4.20
CA SER A 276 17.57 8.63 5.55
C SER A 276 16.84 7.72 6.52
N PHE A 277 15.50 7.72 6.49
CA PHE A 277 14.68 6.84 7.30
C PHE A 277 15.02 5.35 7.06
N TYR A 278 15.11 4.92 5.81
CA TYR A 278 15.51 3.53 5.48
C TYR A 278 16.96 3.22 5.87
N ASP A 279 17.86 4.18 5.76
CA ASP A 279 19.27 3.99 6.14
C ASP A 279 19.42 3.81 7.65
N THR A 280 18.64 4.54 8.45
CA THR A 280 18.68 4.52 9.92
C THR A 280 17.97 3.31 10.51
N ASN A 281 16.81 2.93 9.95
CA ASN A 281 15.91 1.90 10.49
C ASN A 281 16.13 0.52 9.85
N ARG A 282 17.33 0.27 9.35
CA ARG A 282 17.66 -1.02 8.75
C ARG A 282 17.68 -2.12 9.81
N PRO A 283 16.93 -3.24 9.66
CA PRO A 283 17.02 -4.38 10.58
C PRO A 283 18.46 -4.87 10.73
N GLN A 284 18.92 -5.13 11.95
CA GLN A 284 20.29 -5.60 12.21
C GLN A 284 20.62 -6.90 11.46
N SER A 285 19.64 -7.79 11.29
CA SER A 285 19.74 -9.00 10.48
C SER A 285 20.07 -8.71 9.01
N SER A 286 19.63 -7.58 8.47
CA SER A 286 19.93 -7.16 7.09
C SER A 286 21.35 -6.62 6.92
N ARG A 287 22.01 -6.16 8.00
CA ARG A 287 23.43 -5.76 7.95
C ARG A 287 24.33 -6.97 7.77
N LEU A 288 24.07 -8.08 8.49
CA LEU A 288 24.75 -9.35 8.34
C LEU A 288 24.42 -10.04 7.00
N LEU A 289 23.12 -10.06 6.61
CA LEU A 289 22.67 -10.53 5.30
C LEU A 289 23.20 -9.65 4.17
N GLY A 290 23.45 -8.36 4.40
CA GLY A 290 24.09 -7.45 3.45
C GLY A 290 25.53 -7.85 3.10
N VAL A 291 26.29 -8.35 4.07
CA VAL A 291 27.65 -8.90 3.84
C VAL A 291 27.56 -10.26 3.16
N VAL A 292 26.73 -11.17 3.66
CA VAL A 292 26.47 -12.49 3.07
C VAL A 292 25.79 -12.36 1.70
N GLY A 293 24.90 -11.36 1.53
CA GLY A 293 24.25 -11.03 0.27
C GLY A 293 25.21 -10.45 -0.77
N LYS A 294 26.22 -9.67 -0.38
CA LYS A 294 27.29 -9.22 -1.27
C LYS A 294 28.15 -10.39 -1.73
N VAL A 295 28.50 -11.32 -0.84
CA VAL A 295 29.24 -12.53 -1.19
C VAL A 295 28.38 -13.46 -2.05
N LYS A 296 27.11 -13.71 -1.72
CA LYS A 296 26.19 -14.49 -2.57
C LYS A 296 25.87 -13.79 -3.90
N SER A 297 25.75 -12.46 -3.95
CA SER A 297 25.57 -11.70 -5.18
C SER A 297 26.82 -11.72 -6.05
N PHE A 298 28.01 -11.69 -5.45
CA PHE A 298 29.29 -11.87 -6.15
C PHE A 298 29.42 -13.29 -6.70
N LEU A 299 29.13 -14.31 -5.92
CA LEU A 299 29.12 -15.71 -6.37
C LEU A 299 28.06 -15.98 -7.45
N ARG A 300 26.85 -15.38 -7.34
CA ARG A 300 25.83 -15.49 -8.38
C ARG A 300 26.16 -14.72 -9.67
N ARG A 301 26.93 -13.63 -9.62
CA ARG A 301 27.46 -13.00 -10.83
C ARG A 301 28.46 -13.90 -11.55
N LEU A 302 29.25 -14.68 -10.81
CA LEU A 302 30.15 -15.68 -11.37
C LEU A 302 29.44 -16.89 -11.99
N PHE A 303 28.32 -17.32 -11.40
CA PHE A 303 27.52 -18.46 -11.88
C PHE A 303 26.47 -18.11 -12.93
N TYR A 304 26.16 -16.81 -13.17
CA TYR A 304 25.19 -16.40 -14.20
C TYR A 304 25.81 -16.15 -15.58
N ILE A 305 27.13 -16.33 -15.71
CA ILE A 305 27.83 -16.24 -17.01
C ILE A 305 27.78 -17.59 -17.76
N ASP A 306 27.46 -18.70 -17.10
CA ASP A 306 27.47 -20.04 -17.70
C ASP A 306 26.08 -20.60 -18.08
N CYS A 307 25.05 -19.80 -18.17
CA CYS A 307 23.72 -20.21 -18.66
C CYS A 307 23.15 -19.16 -19.63
N MET A 308 23.80 -19.02 -20.77
CA MET A 308 23.15 -18.57 -22.01
C MET A 308 23.20 -19.68 -23.04
#